data_5a19855f8d4ae530dd4815f70e624c49
#
_entry.id   5a19855f8d4ae530dd4815f70e624c49
#
_cell.length_a   1.000
_cell.length_b   1.000
_cell.length_c   1.000
_cell.angle_alpha   90.00
_cell.angle_beta   90.00
_cell.angle_gamma   90.00
#
_symmetry.space_group_name_H-M   'P 1'
#
loop_
_entity.id
_entity.type
_entity.pdbx_description
1 polymer ?
#
loop_
_entity_poly.entity_id
_entity_poly.type
_entity_poly.pdbx_seq_one_letter_code
_entity_poly.pdbx_strand_id
1 'polypeptide(L)'
;MYNKFRIMRKLGALLTLCCFVICGCVTANESNTRTTLHFSQIASLATQATSSPDSSPAPPPDISPVAQQISPFDLVAQKFEDFVKWRRDCGYQPRRCDVGEFTILGTQFSDDFATMMRDYAKNNIYARPGDGERKIIVETISRDETKMTAIVHGCVYDTVVLYMGAGIYDDKVASSLSSWTLQWHNNDWFWSNYQIHKKVYFANLCNT
;
A
#
# COMPACT_ATOMS: atom_id res chain seq x y z
N MET A 1 -37.29 -13.25 -20.93
CA MET A 1 -37.38 -11.86 -21.42
C MET A 1 -36.05 -11.18 -21.11
N TYR A 2 -35.18 -11.12 -22.11
CA TYR A 2 -33.85 -10.51 -21.99
C TYR A 2 -33.96 -9.04 -22.38
N ASN A 3 -33.73 -8.13 -21.47
CA ASN A 3 -33.69 -6.70 -21.78
C ASN A 3 -32.23 -6.24 -21.84
N LYS A 4 -31.80 -5.93 -23.08
CA LYS A 4 -30.51 -5.38 -23.46
C LYS A 4 -30.36 -3.96 -22.89
N PHE A 5 -29.50 -3.75 -21.91
CA PHE A 5 -29.01 -2.41 -21.61
C PHE A 5 -27.91 -2.03 -22.60
N ARG A 6 -28.29 -1.24 -23.56
CA ARG A 6 -27.39 -0.55 -24.50
C ARG A 6 -26.77 0.65 -23.80
N ILE A 7 -25.50 0.55 -23.45
CA ILE A 7 -24.71 1.73 -23.06
C ILE A 7 -24.36 2.50 -24.32
N MET A 8 -24.94 3.68 -24.47
CA MET A 8 -24.60 4.66 -25.51
C MET A 8 -23.17 5.19 -25.29
N ARG A 9 -22.24 4.75 -26.12
CA ARG A 9 -20.98 5.46 -26.34
C ARG A 9 -21.25 6.71 -27.17
N LYS A 10 -21.16 7.87 -26.57
CA LYS A 10 -21.03 9.13 -27.33
C LYS A 10 -19.56 9.30 -27.71
N LEU A 11 -19.28 9.11 -29.00
CA LEU A 11 -18.05 9.58 -29.63
C LEU A 11 -18.05 11.11 -29.59
N GLY A 12 -17.01 11.69 -29.02
CA GLY A 12 -16.63 13.07 -29.23
C GLY A 12 -15.19 13.06 -29.72
N ALA A 13 -15.03 13.08 -31.05
CA ALA A 13 -13.75 13.37 -31.68
C ALA A 13 -13.53 14.88 -31.66
N LEU A 14 -12.40 15.34 -31.17
CA LEU A 14 -11.75 16.54 -31.68
C LEU A 14 -10.24 16.45 -31.54
N LEU A 15 -9.61 16.52 -32.70
CA LEU A 15 -8.19 16.75 -32.92
C LEU A 15 -7.72 18.02 -32.20
N THR A 16 -6.56 17.99 -31.58
CA THR A 16 -5.61 19.10 -31.72
C THR A 16 -4.17 18.59 -31.56
N LEU A 17 -3.49 18.64 -32.65
CA LEU A 17 -2.06 18.46 -32.89
C LEU A 17 -1.30 19.64 -32.27
N CYS A 18 -0.37 19.42 -31.36
CA CYS A 18 0.71 20.38 -31.08
C CYS A 18 1.98 19.63 -30.67
N CYS A 19 2.91 19.60 -31.62
CA CYS A 19 4.29 19.26 -31.40
C CYS A 19 4.96 20.33 -30.51
N PHE A 20 5.57 19.91 -29.42
CA PHE A 20 6.72 20.64 -28.86
C PHE A 20 7.79 19.61 -28.46
N VAL A 21 8.81 19.59 -29.30
CA VAL A 21 10.10 18.99 -29.02
C VAL A 21 10.83 19.94 -28.06
N ILE A 22 11.08 19.51 -26.84
CA ILE A 22 12.16 20.07 -26.03
C ILE A 22 12.97 18.92 -25.45
N CYS A 23 14.15 18.78 -26.03
CA CYS A 23 15.25 17.94 -25.58
C CYS A 23 15.79 18.54 -24.27
N GLY A 24 15.72 17.78 -23.18
CA GLY A 24 16.33 18.14 -21.91
C GLY A 24 16.85 16.88 -21.24
N CYS A 25 18.12 16.55 -21.50
CA CYS A 25 18.83 15.52 -20.75
C CYS A 25 19.00 15.98 -19.30
N VAL A 26 18.32 15.33 -18.37
CA VAL A 26 18.66 15.36 -16.95
C VAL A 26 19.06 13.95 -16.56
N THR A 27 20.34 13.76 -16.35
CA THR A 27 20.93 12.55 -15.77
C THR A 27 20.56 12.51 -14.29
N ALA A 28 19.55 11.73 -13.92
CA ALA A 28 19.28 11.39 -12.54
C ALA A 28 20.17 10.22 -12.13
N ASN A 29 21.03 10.50 -11.16
CA ASN A 29 21.90 9.50 -10.53
C ASN A 29 21.07 8.77 -9.47
N GLU A 30 20.45 7.64 -9.82
CA GLU A 30 19.73 6.79 -8.87
C GLU A 30 20.71 5.91 -8.09
N SER A 31 20.93 6.27 -6.83
CA SER A 31 21.57 5.39 -5.85
C SER A 31 20.57 4.29 -5.44
N ASN A 32 20.63 3.16 -6.14
CA ASN A 32 19.87 1.97 -5.83
C ASN A 32 20.48 1.25 -4.61
N THR A 33 20.01 1.57 -3.41
CA THR A 33 20.30 0.79 -2.21
C THR A 33 19.29 -0.33 -2.09
N ARG A 34 19.69 -1.50 -2.57
CA ARG A 34 18.90 -2.75 -2.47
C ARG A 34 19.04 -3.30 -1.05
N THR A 35 18.09 -2.99 -0.18
CA THR A 35 18.03 -3.55 1.17
C THR A 35 17.21 -4.84 1.14
N THR A 36 17.89 -5.98 1.13
CA THR A 36 17.27 -7.29 1.33
C THR A 36 17.09 -7.49 2.83
N LEU A 37 15.85 -7.50 3.31
CA LEU A 37 15.55 -7.79 4.70
C LEU A 37 15.68 -9.30 4.95
N HIS A 38 16.82 -9.72 5.49
CA HIS A 38 16.99 -11.04 6.10
C HIS A 38 16.49 -10.98 7.54
N PHE A 39 15.46 -11.75 7.86
CA PHE A 39 15.09 -12.06 9.23
C PHE A 39 16.13 -13.01 9.81
N SER A 40 17.04 -12.51 10.64
CA SER A 40 17.96 -13.34 11.44
C SER A 40 17.47 -13.40 12.88
N GLN A 41 17.31 -14.63 13.33
CA GLN A 41 16.99 -15.01 14.69
C GLN A 41 18.01 -14.43 15.69
N ILE A 42 17.50 -13.84 16.78
CA ILE A 42 18.31 -13.45 17.92
C ILE A 42 18.52 -14.70 18.79
N ALA A 43 19.73 -15.25 18.72
CA ALA A 43 20.17 -16.28 19.63
C ALA A 43 20.64 -15.67 20.96
N SER A 44 20.06 -16.17 22.05
CA SER A 44 20.40 -15.83 23.43
C SER A 44 21.81 -16.32 23.76
N LEU A 45 22.71 -15.43 24.15
CA LEU A 45 24.01 -15.78 24.71
C LEU A 45 23.96 -15.59 26.23
N ALA A 46 24.03 -16.71 26.95
CA ALA A 46 24.24 -16.75 28.38
C ALA A 46 25.72 -16.44 28.69
N THR A 47 25.96 -15.43 29.53
CA THR A 47 27.30 -15.07 29.99
C THR A 47 27.57 -15.67 31.36
N GLN A 48 28.66 -16.45 31.43
CA GLN A 48 29.23 -16.98 32.68
C GLN A 48 29.88 -15.85 33.49
N ALA A 49 29.59 -15.84 34.78
CA ALA A 49 30.23 -15.00 35.76
C ALA A 49 31.60 -15.53 36.14
N THR A 50 32.62 -14.67 36.13
CA THR A 50 33.92 -14.93 36.80
C THR A 50 34.12 -13.80 37.81
N SER A 51 34.18 -14.20 39.07
CA SER A 51 34.42 -13.34 40.22
C SER A 51 35.90 -13.00 40.38
N SER A 52 36.27 -11.75 40.64
CA SER A 52 37.51 -11.37 41.34
C SER A 52 37.35 -10.01 42.00
N PRO A 53 38.01 -9.72 43.13
CA PRO A 53 37.52 -8.82 44.15
C PRO A 53 38.16 -7.44 44.14
N ASP A 54 37.42 -6.52 44.78
CA ASP A 54 37.86 -5.35 45.54
C ASP A 54 38.47 -4.15 44.76
N SER A 55 37.60 -3.24 44.42
CA SER A 55 37.90 -1.81 44.37
C SER A 55 36.57 -1.05 44.50
N SER A 56 36.45 -0.19 45.52
CA SER A 56 35.31 0.63 45.81
C SER A 56 34.84 1.43 44.57
N PRO A 57 33.60 1.27 44.08
CA PRO A 57 33.20 1.95 42.87
C PRO A 57 32.75 3.38 43.13
N ALA A 58 33.25 4.30 42.34
CA ALA A 58 32.55 5.59 42.12
C ALA A 58 31.13 5.33 41.65
N PRO A 59 30.13 6.15 42.01
CA PRO A 59 28.76 5.97 41.55
C PRO A 59 28.75 5.98 40.03
N PRO A 60 28.08 4.98 39.39
CA PRO A 60 27.97 4.98 37.94
C PRO A 60 27.26 6.23 37.46
N PRO A 61 27.70 6.79 36.31
CA PRO A 61 26.95 7.87 35.68
C PRO A 61 25.55 7.37 35.40
N ASP A 62 24.57 8.17 35.80
CA ASP A 62 23.15 7.92 35.55
C ASP A 62 22.91 7.97 34.02
N ILE A 63 23.08 6.81 33.37
CA ILE A 63 22.79 6.65 31.96
C ILE A 63 21.28 6.45 31.86
N SER A 64 20.53 7.57 31.93
CA SER A 64 19.14 7.56 31.52
C SER A 64 19.08 6.95 30.11
N PRO A 65 18.25 5.92 29.85
CA PRO A 65 18.12 5.36 28.54
C PRO A 65 17.66 6.44 27.58
N VAL A 66 18.52 6.82 26.64
CA VAL A 66 18.15 7.69 25.54
C VAL A 66 17.06 6.96 24.76
N ALA A 67 15.82 7.41 24.89
CA ALA A 67 14.70 6.86 24.13
C ALA A 67 15.07 6.97 22.63
N GLN A 68 15.30 5.83 21.99
CA GLN A 68 15.55 5.79 20.56
C GLN A 68 14.32 6.35 19.87
N GLN A 69 14.48 7.49 19.25
CA GLN A 69 13.42 8.14 18.48
C GLN A 69 13.21 7.34 17.19
N ILE A 70 12.14 6.54 17.13
CA ILE A 70 11.76 5.76 15.94
C ILE A 70 11.46 6.75 14.81
N SER A 71 12.12 6.58 13.68
CA SER A 71 11.84 7.40 12.49
C SER A 71 10.42 7.13 11.99
N PRO A 72 9.65 8.16 11.58
CA PRO A 72 8.35 7.94 10.92
C PRO A 72 8.42 6.93 9.78
N PHE A 73 9.53 6.91 9.03
CA PHE A 73 9.73 5.98 7.91
C PHE A 73 9.89 4.52 8.31
N ASP A 74 10.26 4.22 9.56
CA ASP A 74 10.34 2.85 10.05
C ASP A 74 8.95 2.23 10.24
N LEU A 75 7.90 3.05 10.29
CA LEU A 75 6.51 2.65 10.44
C LEU A 75 5.79 2.42 9.10
N VAL A 76 6.40 2.79 7.95
CA VAL A 76 5.74 2.74 6.63
C VAL A 76 5.27 1.32 6.28
N ALA A 77 6.11 0.31 6.49
CA ALA A 77 5.76 -1.07 6.15
C ALA A 77 4.55 -1.55 6.97
N GLN A 78 4.57 -1.33 8.28
CA GLN A 78 3.46 -1.70 9.17
C GLN A 78 2.18 -0.97 8.78
N LYS A 79 2.26 0.34 8.53
CA LYS A 79 1.11 1.14 8.13
C LYS A 79 0.53 0.69 6.79
N PHE A 80 1.38 0.25 5.86
CA PHE A 80 0.93 -0.30 4.60
C PHE A 80 0.15 -1.62 4.79
N GLU A 81 0.59 -2.50 5.69
CA GLU A 81 -0.15 -3.72 6.04
C GLU A 81 -1.51 -3.41 6.65
N ASP A 82 -1.58 -2.46 7.58
CA ASP A 82 -2.83 -2.01 8.20
C ASP A 82 -3.79 -1.44 7.15
N PHE A 83 -3.27 -0.63 6.23
CA PHE A 83 -3.99 -0.09 5.10
C PHE A 83 -4.55 -1.18 4.17
N VAL A 84 -3.76 -2.21 3.83
CA VAL A 84 -4.22 -3.34 2.99
C VAL A 84 -5.37 -4.09 3.67
N LYS A 85 -5.28 -4.30 4.99
CA LYS A 85 -6.33 -4.91 5.79
C LYS A 85 -7.61 -4.06 5.79
N TRP A 86 -7.49 -2.77 6.09
CA TRP A 86 -8.62 -1.82 6.07
C TRP A 86 -9.31 -1.80 4.69
N ARG A 87 -8.54 -1.71 3.59
CA ARG A 87 -9.10 -1.71 2.24
C ARG A 87 -9.89 -2.99 1.93
N ARG A 88 -9.40 -4.14 2.38
CA ARG A 88 -10.12 -5.41 2.26
C ARG A 88 -11.44 -5.37 3.02
N ASP A 89 -11.41 -4.88 4.26
CA ASP A 89 -12.58 -4.79 5.13
C ASP A 89 -13.62 -3.81 4.57
N CYS A 90 -13.19 -2.70 3.97
CA CYS A 90 -14.04 -1.81 3.17
C CYS A 90 -14.70 -2.54 1.98
N GLY A 91 -13.96 -3.38 1.27
CA GLY A 91 -14.53 -4.20 0.20
C GLY A 91 -15.59 -5.19 0.68
N TYR A 92 -15.37 -5.78 1.85
CA TYR A 92 -16.32 -6.73 2.45
C TYR A 92 -17.58 -6.05 2.99
N GLN A 93 -17.46 -4.84 3.50
CA GLN A 93 -18.53 -4.08 4.13
C GLN A 93 -18.54 -2.60 3.66
N PRO A 94 -18.86 -2.32 2.38
CA PRO A 94 -18.74 -0.96 1.82
C PRO A 94 -19.54 0.11 2.57
N ARG A 95 -20.66 -0.27 3.19
CA ARG A 95 -21.49 0.65 4.00
C ARG A 95 -20.82 1.10 5.31
N ARG A 96 -19.81 0.37 5.78
CA ARG A 96 -19.09 0.65 7.03
C ARG A 96 -17.70 1.20 6.79
N CYS A 97 -17.32 1.41 5.53
CA CYS A 97 -16.00 1.92 5.19
C CYS A 97 -15.88 3.39 5.59
N ASP A 98 -15.02 3.67 6.56
CA ASP A 98 -14.59 5.03 6.86
C ASP A 98 -13.37 5.36 6.02
N VAL A 99 -13.58 6.19 4.99
CA VAL A 99 -12.51 6.55 4.06
C VAL A 99 -11.46 7.42 4.74
N GLY A 100 -11.85 8.26 5.73
CA GLY A 100 -10.95 9.13 6.46
C GLY A 100 -9.96 8.40 7.37
N GLU A 101 -10.19 7.13 7.68
CA GLU A 101 -9.32 6.34 8.55
C GLU A 101 -7.91 6.16 7.95
N PHE A 102 -7.79 5.99 6.63
CA PHE A 102 -6.51 5.73 5.96
C PHE A 102 -6.23 6.61 4.74
N THR A 103 -7.07 7.59 4.42
CA THR A 103 -6.84 8.52 3.31
C THR A 103 -6.89 9.97 3.76
N ILE A 104 -6.19 10.85 3.05
CA ILE A 104 -6.26 12.29 3.31
C ILE A 104 -7.55 12.82 2.67
N LEU A 105 -8.52 13.20 3.49
CA LEU A 105 -9.81 13.72 3.02
C LEU A 105 -9.62 14.99 2.17
N GLY A 106 -10.43 15.11 1.11
CA GLY A 106 -10.37 16.22 0.16
C GLY A 106 -9.29 16.06 -0.92
N THR A 107 -8.57 14.94 -0.96
CA THR A 107 -7.73 14.58 -2.11
C THR A 107 -8.54 13.85 -3.17
N GLN A 108 -8.14 13.98 -4.45
CA GLN A 108 -8.80 13.27 -5.54
C GLN A 108 -8.88 11.76 -5.28
N PHE A 109 -7.80 11.18 -4.75
CA PHE A 109 -7.77 9.76 -4.42
C PHE A 109 -8.83 9.37 -3.37
N SER A 110 -8.94 10.17 -2.30
CA SER A 110 -9.94 9.98 -1.24
C SER A 110 -11.37 10.06 -1.79
N ASP A 111 -11.63 11.04 -2.66
CA ASP A 111 -12.95 11.27 -3.26
C ASP A 111 -13.35 10.14 -4.22
N ASP A 112 -12.41 9.66 -5.03
CA ASP A 112 -12.61 8.53 -5.95
C ASP A 112 -12.88 7.24 -5.17
N PHE A 113 -12.11 6.99 -4.10
CA PHE A 113 -12.31 5.82 -3.25
C PHE A 113 -13.66 5.89 -2.50
N ALA A 114 -14.02 7.04 -1.95
CA ALA A 114 -15.30 7.26 -1.30
C ALA A 114 -16.47 7.07 -2.29
N THR A 115 -16.31 7.53 -3.52
CA THR A 115 -17.31 7.35 -4.58
C THR A 115 -17.48 5.87 -4.91
N MET A 116 -16.39 5.13 -5.09
CA MET A 116 -16.43 3.68 -5.32
C MET A 116 -17.13 2.94 -4.18
N MET A 117 -16.83 3.26 -2.92
CA MET A 117 -17.47 2.62 -1.77
C MET A 117 -18.97 2.95 -1.68
N ARG A 118 -19.37 4.20 -1.97
CA ARG A 118 -20.79 4.58 -2.05
C ARG A 118 -21.53 3.82 -3.15
N ASP A 119 -20.92 3.68 -4.33
CA ASP A 119 -21.52 2.94 -5.44
C ASP A 119 -21.65 1.45 -5.12
N TYR A 120 -20.65 0.86 -4.47
CA TYR A 120 -20.73 -0.52 -3.99
C TYR A 120 -21.87 -0.68 -2.97
N ALA A 121 -21.94 0.21 -1.98
CA ALA A 121 -23.00 0.20 -0.98
C ALA A 121 -24.42 0.36 -1.58
N LYS A 122 -24.56 1.29 -2.54
CA LYS A 122 -25.83 1.58 -3.24
C LYS A 122 -26.31 0.40 -4.08
N ASN A 123 -25.38 -0.27 -4.77
CA ASN A 123 -25.71 -1.37 -5.68
C ASN A 123 -25.65 -2.74 -4.97
N ASN A 124 -25.47 -2.77 -3.64
CA ASN A 124 -25.28 -3.98 -2.86
C ASN A 124 -24.15 -4.87 -3.41
N ILE A 125 -23.05 -4.22 -3.85
CA ILE A 125 -21.82 -4.88 -4.26
C ILE A 125 -20.92 -5.04 -3.03
N TYR A 126 -20.36 -6.23 -2.86
CA TYR A 126 -19.44 -6.54 -1.78
C TYR A 126 -18.45 -7.61 -2.19
N ALA A 127 -17.27 -7.59 -1.59
CA ALA A 127 -16.22 -8.55 -1.83
C ALA A 127 -16.35 -9.80 -0.94
N ARG A 128 -15.84 -10.93 -1.42
CA ARG A 128 -15.59 -12.15 -0.64
C ARG A 128 -14.26 -12.77 -1.12
N PRO A 129 -13.61 -13.59 -0.27
CA PRO A 129 -12.51 -14.42 -0.74
C PRO A 129 -12.99 -15.30 -1.88
N GLY A 130 -12.20 -15.36 -2.96
CA GLY A 130 -12.38 -16.31 -4.04
C GLY A 130 -11.50 -17.54 -3.86
N ASP A 131 -11.37 -18.32 -4.93
CA ASP A 131 -10.52 -19.49 -4.94
C ASP A 131 -9.03 -19.10 -4.97
N GLY A 132 -8.25 -19.70 -4.07
CA GLY A 132 -6.83 -19.42 -3.90
C GLY A 132 -6.55 -18.22 -2.97
N GLU A 133 -5.29 -18.12 -2.58
CA GLU A 133 -4.83 -17.09 -1.67
C GLU A 133 -4.59 -15.77 -2.41
N ARG A 134 -5.22 -14.70 -1.93
CA ARG A 134 -4.86 -13.33 -2.35
C ARG A 134 -3.49 -12.97 -1.78
N LYS A 135 -2.59 -12.49 -2.64
CA LYS A 135 -1.24 -12.09 -2.24
C LYS A 135 -0.97 -10.64 -2.58
N ILE A 136 -0.29 -9.97 -1.67
CA ILE A 136 0.32 -8.66 -1.92
C ILE A 136 1.78 -8.79 -1.50
N ILE A 137 2.68 -8.70 -2.49
CA ILE A 137 4.11 -8.82 -2.29
C ILE A 137 4.70 -7.44 -2.43
N VAL A 138 5.26 -6.90 -1.35
CA VAL A 138 6.02 -5.65 -1.37
C VAL A 138 7.42 -5.96 -1.92
N GLU A 139 7.77 -5.29 -3.01
CA GLU A 139 9.07 -5.45 -3.68
C GLU A 139 10.07 -4.42 -3.17
N THR A 140 9.66 -3.15 -3.10
CA THR A 140 10.49 -2.06 -2.63
C THR A 140 9.68 -0.97 -1.96
N ILE A 141 10.31 -0.23 -1.04
CA ILE A 141 9.78 1.00 -0.45
C ILE A 141 10.80 2.10 -0.70
N SER A 142 10.45 3.09 -1.51
CA SER A 142 11.23 4.30 -1.70
C SER A 142 10.72 5.41 -0.78
N ARG A 143 11.62 6.30 -0.33
CA ARG A 143 11.33 7.35 0.68
C ARG A 143 11.80 8.69 0.15
N ASP A 144 11.00 9.71 0.34
CA ASP A 144 11.37 11.11 0.12
C ASP A 144 11.19 11.86 1.45
N GLU A 145 12.29 12.03 2.17
CA GLU A 145 12.29 12.65 3.51
C GLU A 145 11.95 14.13 3.43
N THR A 146 12.25 14.80 2.32
CA THR A 146 11.98 16.23 2.16
C THR A 146 10.49 16.51 1.99
N LYS A 147 9.79 15.60 1.33
CA LYS A 147 8.33 15.69 1.12
C LYS A 147 7.52 14.89 2.14
N MET A 148 8.21 14.17 3.01
CA MET A 148 7.57 13.24 3.94
C MET A 148 6.61 12.30 3.20
N THR A 149 7.10 11.66 2.14
CA THR A 149 6.35 10.68 1.34
C THR A 149 7.09 9.36 1.23
N ALA A 150 6.35 8.28 1.11
CA ALA A 150 6.87 6.96 0.81
C ALA A 150 6.07 6.32 -0.34
N ILE A 151 6.77 5.61 -1.23
CA ILE A 151 6.14 4.87 -2.32
C ILE A 151 6.43 3.40 -2.11
N VAL A 152 5.39 2.61 -1.91
CA VAL A 152 5.46 1.16 -1.84
C VAL A 152 5.21 0.60 -3.23
N HIS A 153 6.16 -0.14 -3.79
CA HIS A 153 6.01 -0.87 -5.04
C HIS A 153 5.79 -2.34 -4.74
N GLY A 154 4.89 -2.95 -5.47
CA GLY A 154 4.61 -4.36 -5.23
C GLY A 154 3.73 -5.02 -6.28
N CYS A 155 3.58 -6.32 -6.11
CA CYS A 155 2.74 -7.17 -6.93
C CYS A 155 1.50 -7.59 -6.15
N VAL A 156 0.34 -7.47 -6.79
CA VAL A 156 -0.94 -7.97 -6.27
C VAL A 156 -1.39 -9.14 -7.11
N TYR A 157 -1.65 -10.28 -6.48
CA TYR A 157 -2.43 -11.37 -7.03
C TYR A 157 -3.79 -11.38 -6.35
N ASP A 158 -4.82 -10.98 -7.08
CA ASP A 158 -6.16 -10.73 -6.56
C ASP A 158 -7.13 -11.83 -6.99
N THR A 159 -7.57 -12.62 -6.03
CA THR A 159 -8.53 -13.72 -6.18
C THR A 159 -9.90 -13.34 -5.61
N VAL A 160 -10.10 -12.08 -5.25
CA VAL A 160 -11.36 -11.62 -4.65
C VAL A 160 -12.50 -11.71 -5.65
N VAL A 161 -13.63 -12.25 -5.22
CA VAL A 161 -14.87 -12.26 -5.96
C VAL A 161 -15.78 -11.14 -5.49
N LEU A 162 -16.29 -10.36 -6.43
CA LEU A 162 -17.32 -9.35 -6.17
C LEU A 162 -18.70 -9.96 -6.40
N TYR A 163 -19.60 -9.74 -5.46
CA TYR A 163 -21.01 -10.11 -5.55
C TYR A 163 -21.88 -8.88 -5.68
N MET A 164 -22.99 -8.99 -6.38
CA MET A 164 -24.07 -8.01 -6.39
C MET A 164 -25.37 -8.69 -5.96
N GLY A 165 -25.84 -8.42 -4.77
CA GLY A 165 -26.88 -9.22 -4.13
C GLY A 165 -26.44 -10.67 -3.96
N ALA A 166 -27.19 -11.63 -4.49
CA ALA A 166 -26.88 -13.06 -4.43
C ALA A 166 -26.08 -13.57 -5.65
N GLY A 167 -25.82 -12.73 -6.65
CA GLY A 167 -25.12 -13.11 -7.88
C GLY A 167 -23.66 -12.68 -7.91
N ILE A 168 -22.84 -13.41 -8.66
CA ILE A 168 -21.46 -13.01 -8.95
C ILE A 168 -21.48 -11.81 -9.90
N TYR A 169 -20.81 -10.74 -9.49
CA TYR A 169 -20.62 -9.52 -10.29
C TYR A 169 -19.31 -9.54 -11.07
N ASP A 170 -18.21 -9.92 -10.41
CA ASP A 170 -16.89 -10.11 -11.02
C ASP A 170 -16.08 -11.16 -10.23
N ASP A 171 -15.64 -12.21 -10.92
CA ASP A 171 -14.82 -13.30 -10.37
C ASP A 171 -13.47 -13.44 -11.08
N LYS A 172 -13.09 -12.42 -11.86
CA LYS A 172 -11.84 -12.47 -12.63
C LYS A 172 -10.64 -12.36 -11.72
N VAL A 173 -9.89 -13.44 -11.64
CA VAL A 173 -8.57 -13.42 -11.03
C VAL A 173 -7.65 -12.51 -11.85
N ALA A 174 -6.99 -11.59 -11.17
CA ALA A 174 -6.08 -10.64 -11.79
C ALA A 174 -4.78 -10.52 -11.00
N SER A 175 -3.68 -10.23 -11.69
CA SER A 175 -2.48 -9.72 -11.03
C SER A 175 -2.05 -8.38 -11.61
N SER A 176 -1.45 -7.56 -10.76
CA SER A 176 -0.97 -6.24 -11.15
C SER A 176 0.33 -5.88 -10.44
N LEU A 177 1.21 -5.21 -11.20
CA LEU A 177 2.32 -4.45 -10.64
C LEU A 177 1.80 -3.06 -10.34
N SER A 178 1.96 -2.63 -9.10
CA SER A 178 1.31 -1.42 -8.60
C SER A 178 2.22 -0.63 -7.69
N SER A 179 1.93 0.66 -7.55
CA SER A 179 2.54 1.49 -6.52
C SER A 179 1.48 2.22 -5.69
N TRP A 180 1.78 2.38 -4.42
CA TRP A 180 0.97 3.10 -3.44
C TRP A 180 1.82 4.23 -2.87
N THR A 181 1.31 5.46 -2.94
CA THR A 181 1.95 6.61 -2.32
C THR A 181 1.34 6.86 -0.97
N LEU A 182 2.18 6.85 0.07
CA LEU A 182 1.82 7.25 1.42
C LEU A 182 2.40 8.63 1.68
N GLN A 183 1.65 9.46 2.39
CA GLN A 183 2.07 10.79 2.79
C GLN A 183 1.91 10.93 4.30
N TRP A 184 2.94 11.50 4.94
CA TRP A 184 2.89 11.86 6.35
C TRP A 184 1.99 13.06 6.56
N HIS A 185 0.96 12.92 7.37
CA HIS A 185 -0.01 13.96 7.66
C HIS A 185 -0.54 13.79 9.09
N ASN A 186 -0.66 14.84 9.86
CA ASN A 186 -1.15 14.79 11.25
C ASN A 186 -0.49 13.71 12.12
N ASN A 187 0.84 13.58 12.01
CA ASN A 187 1.65 12.61 12.74
C ASN A 187 1.33 11.13 12.45
N ASP A 188 0.79 10.84 11.25
CA ASP A 188 0.57 9.48 10.79
C ASP A 188 0.73 9.37 9.27
N TRP A 189 0.85 8.15 8.75
CA TRP A 189 0.89 7.85 7.33
C TRP A 189 -0.51 7.60 6.78
N PHE A 190 -0.83 8.30 5.68
CA PHE A 190 -2.08 8.15 4.95
C PHE A 190 -1.82 7.79 3.49
N TRP A 191 -2.72 7.05 2.91
CA TRP A 191 -2.72 6.74 1.50
C TRP A 191 -3.18 7.95 0.70
N SER A 192 -2.37 8.39 -0.26
CA SER A 192 -2.64 9.58 -1.05
C SER A 192 -2.77 9.30 -2.55
N ASN A 193 -2.22 8.17 -3.04
CA ASN A 193 -2.34 7.81 -4.45
C ASN A 193 -2.12 6.30 -4.66
N TYR A 194 -2.68 5.79 -5.77
CA TYR A 194 -2.52 4.42 -6.23
C TYR A 194 -2.39 4.38 -7.74
N GLN A 195 -1.39 3.66 -8.24
CA GLN A 195 -1.15 3.52 -9.66
C GLN A 195 -0.92 2.05 -10.04
N ILE A 196 -1.60 1.60 -11.09
CA ILE A 196 -1.38 0.29 -11.70
C ILE A 196 -0.47 0.49 -12.91
N HIS A 197 0.70 -0.14 -12.89
CA HIS A 197 1.68 -0.07 -13.98
C HIS A 197 1.44 -1.17 -15.03
N LYS A 198 1.02 -2.36 -14.57
CA LYS A 198 0.68 -3.50 -15.42
C LYS A 198 -0.43 -4.31 -14.78
N LYS A 199 -1.39 -4.76 -15.57
CA LYS A 199 -2.46 -5.67 -15.13
C LYS A 199 -2.66 -6.77 -16.14
N VAL A 200 -2.78 -8.02 -15.66
CA VAL A 200 -3.13 -9.19 -16.46
C VAL A 200 -4.25 -9.95 -15.76
N TYR A 201 -5.03 -10.67 -16.54
CA TYR A 201 -6.08 -11.54 -16.04
C TYR A 201 -5.68 -13.00 -16.24
N PHE A 202 -6.14 -13.88 -15.35
CA PHE A 202 -5.94 -15.34 -15.40
C PHE A 202 -4.46 -15.77 -15.42
N ALA A 203 -3.55 -14.89 -15.00
CA ALA A 203 -2.13 -15.18 -14.85
C ALA A 203 -1.61 -14.56 -13.55
N ASN A 204 -0.57 -15.17 -12.98
CA ASN A 204 0.06 -14.71 -11.76
C ASN A 204 1.43 -14.07 -12.07
N LEU A 205 1.50 -12.74 -12.02
CA LEU A 205 2.75 -11.98 -12.18
C LEU A 205 3.63 -12.00 -10.92
N CYS A 206 3.08 -12.44 -9.79
CA CYS A 206 3.74 -12.35 -8.48
C CYS A 206 4.55 -13.61 -8.11
N ASN A 207 4.64 -14.59 -9.00
CA ASN A 207 5.39 -15.84 -8.79
C ASN A 207 6.76 -15.86 -9.51
N THR A 208 7.34 -14.71 -9.80
CA THR A 208 8.65 -14.61 -10.46
C THR A 208 9.79 -14.49 -9.46
#